data_586d7882299092cc8aa888bf4223f514
#
_entry.id   586d7882299092cc8aa888bf4223f514
#
_cell.length_a   1.000
_cell.length_b   1.000
_cell.length_c   1.000
_cell.angle_alpha   90.00
_cell.angle_beta   90.00
_cell.angle_gamma   90.00
#
_symmetry.space_group_name_H-M   'P 1'
#
loop_
_entity.id
_entity.type
_entity.pdbx_description
1 polymer ?
#
loop_
_entity_poly.entity_id
_entity_poly.type
_entity_poly.pdbx_seq_one_letter_code
_entity_poly.pdbx_strand_id
1 'polypeptide(L)'
;MRYPTFIVVGAHKAATTSIHNYLKQHPAIYLIPNKGSDRLSRKPYINSLEDAGEYLAQFEGATTQKALGEVSSVYLHGDGVAARIQNLFPHVKIIAVLRNPAERAYSHILWARGEYFTPQQIKDFDSVVLSKFFEKETFRKPGLYYQNLKKYFDLFDRAKIQILLYDDIVHKKQVFFKELLTFIGVDSNFEFDFKQRYHKGNLKIDD
;
A
#
# COMPACT_ATOMS: atom_id res chain seq x y z
N MET A 1 1.62 -24.91 -4.57
CA MET A 1 2.17 -23.55 -4.40
C MET A 1 1.01 -22.57 -4.53
N ARG A 2 0.89 -21.61 -3.62
CA ARG A 2 -0.21 -20.62 -3.61
C ARG A 2 0.32 -19.27 -4.06
N TYR A 3 -0.44 -18.57 -4.88
CA TYR A 3 -0.06 -17.29 -5.48
C TYR A 3 -0.95 -16.16 -4.96
N PRO A 4 -0.47 -14.91 -4.91
CA PRO A 4 -1.32 -13.78 -4.61
C PRO A 4 -2.42 -13.64 -5.67
N THR A 5 -3.64 -13.41 -5.23
CA THR A 5 -4.79 -13.11 -6.09
C THR A 5 -5.03 -11.61 -6.22
N PHE A 6 -4.52 -10.83 -5.25
CA PHE A 6 -4.52 -9.36 -5.29
C PHE A 6 -3.30 -8.78 -4.59
N ILE A 7 -2.90 -7.59 -5.03
CA ILE A 7 -1.83 -6.80 -4.40
C ILE A 7 -2.30 -5.35 -4.28
N VAL A 8 -2.28 -4.82 -3.05
CA VAL A 8 -2.39 -3.38 -2.81
C VAL A 8 -1.00 -2.79 -2.99
N VAL A 9 -0.79 -2.03 -4.07
CA VAL A 9 0.53 -1.53 -4.47
C VAL A 9 0.93 -0.21 -3.82
N GLY A 10 0.02 0.46 -3.14
CA GLY A 10 0.25 1.77 -2.50
C GLY A 10 -1.02 2.61 -2.49
N ALA A 11 -0.89 3.95 -2.34
CA ALA A 11 0.35 4.72 -2.30
C ALA A 11 0.93 4.81 -0.87
N HIS A 12 2.21 5.16 -0.79
CA HIS A 12 2.84 5.47 0.50
C HIS A 12 2.10 6.61 1.21
N LYS A 13 1.79 6.44 2.51
CA LYS A 13 1.00 7.37 3.34
C LYS A 13 -0.48 7.54 2.92
N ALA A 14 -1.05 6.50 2.27
CA ALA A 14 -2.47 6.43 1.90
C ALA A 14 -3.19 5.27 2.63
N ALA A 15 -3.02 5.16 3.93
CA ALA A 15 -3.69 4.22 4.85
C ALA A 15 -3.45 2.71 4.57
N THR A 16 -2.40 2.31 3.86
CA THR A 16 -2.11 0.89 3.57
C THR A 16 -2.04 0.02 4.83
N THR A 17 -1.59 0.55 5.98
CA THR A 17 -1.57 -0.19 7.25
C THR A 17 -2.98 -0.43 7.79
N SER A 18 -3.86 0.55 7.70
CA SER A 18 -5.26 0.39 8.12
C SER A 18 -5.97 -0.64 7.23
N ILE A 19 -5.76 -0.54 5.91
CA ILE A 19 -6.31 -1.49 4.94
C ILE A 19 -5.86 -2.92 5.26
N HIS A 20 -4.57 -3.13 5.48
CA HIS A 20 -4.03 -4.44 5.86
C HIS A 20 -4.72 -5.01 7.12
N ASN A 21 -4.83 -4.20 8.16
CA ASN A 21 -5.40 -4.66 9.42
C ASN A 21 -6.92 -4.91 9.35
N TYR A 22 -7.66 -4.10 8.59
CA TYR A 22 -9.07 -4.36 8.37
C TYR A 22 -9.29 -5.61 7.50
N LEU A 23 -8.58 -5.75 6.38
CA LEU A 23 -8.71 -6.94 5.53
C LEU A 23 -8.38 -8.25 6.26
N LYS A 24 -7.50 -8.23 7.27
CA LYS A 24 -7.22 -9.39 8.14
C LYS A 24 -8.43 -9.89 8.94
N GLN A 25 -9.45 -9.07 9.14
CA GLN A 25 -10.66 -9.48 9.84
C GLN A 25 -11.54 -10.39 8.97
N HIS A 26 -11.38 -10.34 7.63
CA HIS A 26 -12.25 -11.05 6.71
C HIS A 26 -11.83 -12.54 6.60
N PRO A 27 -12.72 -13.52 6.92
CA PRO A 27 -12.35 -14.92 6.99
C PRO A 27 -11.92 -15.54 5.65
N ALA A 28 -12.39 -15.00 4.53
CA ALA A 28 -12.03 -15.46 3.20
C ALA A 28 -10.76 -14.80 2.62
N ILE A 29 -10.08 -13.94 3.39
CA ILE A 29 -8.85 -13.25 2.96
C ILE A 29 -7.67 -13.74 3.80
N TYR A 30 -6.59 -14.08 3.13
CA TYR A 30 -5.29 -14.29 3.75
C TYR A 30 -4.33 -13.20 3.29
N LEU A 31 -3.68 -12.55 4.23
CA LEU A 31 -2.60 -11.60 3.96
C LEU A 31 -1.29 -12.15 4.49
N ILE A 32 -0.21 -11.95 3.73
CA ILE A 32 1.13 -12.31 4.20
C ILE A 32 1.40 -11.69 5.57
N PRO A 33 2.01 -12.43 6.52
CA PRO A 33 2.22 -11.96 7.89
C PRO A 33 3.06 -10.68 7.97
N ASN A 34 4.09 -10.60 7.17
CA ASN A 34 5.07 -9.51 7.17
C ASN A 34 4.63 -8.35 6.27
N LYS A 35 3.71 -7.50 6.78
CA LYS A 35 3.39 -6.24 6.10
C LYS A 35 4.66 -5.40 5.92
N GLY A 36 4.89 -4.92 4.68
CA GLY A 36 6.06 -4.10 4.35
C GLY A 36 7.32 -4.93 4.15
N SER A 37 7.19 -6.23 3.87
CA SER A 37 8.30 -7.02 3.35
C SER A 37 8.86 -6.37 2.09
N ASP A 38 7.96 -5.78 1.28
CA ASP A 38 8.26 -5.05 0.03
C ASP A 38 9.20 -5.85 -0.88
N ARG A 39 9.10 -7.19 -0.82
CA ARG A 39 10.08 -8.13 -1.37
C ARG A 39 10.22 -7.99 -2.87
N LEU A 40 9.12 -7.63 -3.56
CA LEU A 40 9.14 -7.42 -5.01
C LEU A 40 9.84 -6.12 -5.44
N SER A 41 10.17 -5.23 -4.50
CA SER A 41 10.91 -3.98 -4.76
C SER A 41 12.36 -4.00 -4.28
N ARG A 42 12.80 -5.04 -3.56
CA ARG A 42 14.13 -5.12 -2.93
C ARG A 42 15.08 -6.05 -3.69
N LYS A 43 16.36 -5.71 -3.67
CA LYS A 43 17.43 -6.58 -4.17
C LYS A 43 17.74 -7.72 -3.18
N PRO A 44 18.17 -8.90 -3.64
CA PRO A 44 18.17 -9.31 -5.04
C PRO A 44 16.74 -9.38 -5.58
N TYR A 45 16.52 -8.95 -6.82
CA TYR A 45 15.18 -8.92 -7.41
C TYR A 45 14.67 -10.33 -7.71
N ILE A 46 13.39 -10.56 -7.44
CA ILE A 46 12.69 -11.78 -7.86
C ILE A 46 12.28 -11.58 -9.33
N ASN A 47 12.87 -12.30 -10.25
CA ASN A 47 12.61 -12.17 -11.68
C ASN A 47 11.95 -13.43 -12.28
N SER A 48 11.95 -14.55 -11.55
CA SER A 48 11.31 -15.81 -11.94
C SER A 48 10.51 -16.39 -10.79
N LEU A 49 9.66 -17.38 -11.07
CA LEU A 49 8.94 -18.13 -10.03
C LEU A 49 9.89 -18.97 -9.17
N GLU A 50 11.03 -19.38 -9.71
CA GLU A 50 12.08 -20.10 -8.98
C GLU A 50 12.68 -19.20 -7.89
N ASP A 51 12.94 -17.92 -8.23
CA ASP A 51 13.45 -16.93 -7.27
C ASP A 51 12.39 -16.54 -6.20
N ALA A 52 11.12 -16.81 -6.49
CA ALA A 52 10.00 -16.39 -5.65
C ALA A 52 9.72 -17.33 -4.47
N GLY A 53 10.51 -18.37 -4.25
CA GLY A 53 10.25 -19.40 -3.23
C GLY A 53 9.97 -18.83 -1.84
N GLU A 54 10.87 -18.00 -1.31
CA GLU A 54 10.69 -17.35 0.00
C GLU A 54 9.48 -16.39 0.05
N TYR A 55 9.20 -15.70 -1.05
CA TYR A 55 8.03 -14.84 -1.14
C TYR A 55 6.74 -15.65 -1.13
N LEU A 56 6.69 -16.75 -1.90
CA LEU A 56 5.51 -17.61 -2.00
C LEU A 56 5.29 -18.44 -0.74
N ALA A 57 6.34 -18.81 -0.01
CA ALA A 57 6.24 -19.48 1.29
C ALA A 57 5.39 -18.69 2.30
N GLN A 58 5.34 -17.36 2.18
CA GLN A 58 4.50 -16.53 3.04
C GLN A 58 2.98 -16.79 2.85
N PHE A 59 2.57 -17.42 1.75
CA PHE A 59 1.18 -17.79 1.50
C PHE A 59 0.82 -19.22 1.92
N GLU A 60 1.76 -20.01 2.41
CA GLU A 60 1.53 -21.41 2.82
C GLU A 60 0.61 -21.53 4.03
N GLY A 61 0.57 -20.50 4.89
CA GLY A 61 -0.36 -20.43 6.01
C GLY A 61 -1.83 -20.24 5.61
N ALA A 62 -2.12 -19.97 4.33
CA ALA A 62 -3.49 -19.93 3.85
C ALA A 62 -4.09 -21.35 3.80
N THR A 63 -5.31 -21.53 4.29
CA THR A 63 -6.01 -22.84 4.33
C THR A 63 -7.22 -22.83 3.40
N THR A 64 -8.29 -22.17 3.79
CA THR A 64 -9.58 -22.11 3.11
C THR A 64 -9.86 -20.77 2.44
N GLN A 65 -8.96 -19.78 2.62
CA GLN A 65 -9.15 -18.44 2.09
C GLN A 65 -9.17 -18.44 0.56
N LYS A 66 -10.15 -17.73 0.00
CA LYS A 66 -10.33 -17.59 -1.46
C LYS A 66 -9.44 -16.49 -2.05
N ALA A 67 -9.12 -15.48 -1.25
CA ALA A 67 -8.30 -14.36 -1.66
C ALA A 67 -6.99 -14.32 -0.87
N LEU A 68 -5.88 -14.30 -1.58
CA LEU A 68 -4.52 -14.27 -1.03
C LEU A 68 -3.87 -12.95 -1.43
N GLY A 69 -3.40 -12.16 -0.47
CA GLY A 69 -2.95 -10.83 -0.80
C GLY A 69 -1.71 -10.34 -0.09
N GLU A 70 -1.14 -9.32 -0.67
CA GLU A 70 -0.11 -8.50 -0.08
C GLU A 70 -0.55 -7.02 -0.07
N VAL A 71 -0.15 -6.29 0.97
CA VAL A 71 -0.37 -4.85 1.07
C VAL A 71 0.98 -4.16 1.22
N SER A 72 1.49 -3.62 0.13
CA SER A 72 2.69 -2.79 0.10
C SER A 72 2.34 -1.30 0.10
N SER A 73 3.24 -0.48 0.60
CA SER A 73 3.14 0.98 0.50
C SER A 73 4.02 1.58 -0.59
N VAL A 74 4.93 0.79 -1.19
CA VAL A 74 5.99 1.31 -2.06
C VAL A 74 5.96 0.75 -3.48
N TYR A 75 5.18 -0.29 -3.74
CA TYR A 75 5.17 -0.93 -5.07
C TYR A 75 4.70 0.01 -6.18
N LEU A 76 3.76 0.91 -5.89
CA LEU A 76 3.21 1.85 -6.87
C LEU A 76 4.30 2.68 -7.56
N HIS A 77 5.28 3.17 -6.78
CA HIS A 77 6.37 4.01 -7.29
C HIS A 77 7.71 3.27 -7.46
N GLY A 78 7.75 1.98 -7.13
CA GLY A 78 8.95 1.16 -7.25
C GLY A 78 9.37 0.92 -8.71
N ASP A 79 10.68 1.05 -8.98
CA ASP A 79 11.18 0.86 -10.34
C ASP A 79 11.18 -0.63 -10.70
N GLY A 80 10.59 -0.94 -11.88
CA GLY A 80 10.47 -2.30 -12.39
C GLY A 80 9.46 -3.19 -11.64
N VAL A 81 8.81 -2.69 -10.57
CA VAL A 81 7.90 -3.51 -9.76
C VAL A 81 6.67 -3.94 -10.55
N ALA A 82 6.05 -3.04 -11.31
CA ALA A 82 4.87 -3.37 -12.12
C ALA A 82 5.19 -4.50 -13.14
N ALA A 83 6.31 -4.40 -13.84
CA ALA A 83 6.74 -5.42 -14.79
C ALA A 83 7.05 -6.75 -14.09
N ARG A 84 7.66 -6.71 -12.91
CA ARG A 84 7.97 -7.90 -12.12
C ARG A 84 6.70 -8.60 -11.63
N ILE A 85 5.72 -7.83 -11.14
CA ILE A 85 4.41 -8.38 -10.73
C ILE A 85 3.71 -9.01 -11.93
N GLN A 86 3.70 -8.34 -13.09
CA GLN A 86 3.07 -8.86 -14.30
C GLN A 86 3.73 -10.17 -14.78
N ASN A 87 5.06 -10.22 -14.74
CA ASN A 87 5.80 -11.42 -15.15
C ASN A 87 5.51 -12.62 -14.22
N LEU A 88 5.50 -12.38 -12.91
CA LEU A 88 5.33 -13.43 -11.91
C LEU A 88 3.86 -13.83 -11.72
N PHE A 89 2.96 -12.86 -11.75
CA PHE A 89 1.54 -13.03 -11.37
C PHE A 89 0.60 -12.31 -12.37
N PRO A 90 0.51 -12.74 -13.64
CA PRO A 90 -0.23 -12.02 -14.69
C PRO A 90 -1.73 -11.93 -14.44
N HIS A 91 -2.26 -12.75 -13.53
CA HIS A 91 -3.70 -12.78 -13.18
C HIS A 91 -4.04 -12.01 -11.91
N VAL A 92 -3.04 -11.44 -11.22
CA VAL A 92 -3.25 -10.74 -9.97
C VAL A 92 -4.05 -9.45 -10.17
N LYS A 93 -4.93 -9.14 -9.23
CA LYS A 93 -5.66 -7.87 -9.18
C LYS A 93 -4.79 -6.81 -8.50
N ILE A 94 -4.70 -5.65 -9.11
CA ILE A 94 -3.92 -4.51 -8.64
C ILE A 94 -4.85 -3.49 -7.99
N ILE A 95 -4.51 -3.06 -6.79
CA ILE A 95 -5.28 -2.07 -6.04
C ILE A 95 -4.36 -0.92 -5.66
N ALA A 96 -4.72 0.30 -6.04
CA ALA A 96 -4.02 1.52 -5.64
C ALA A 96 -4.97 2.42 -4.85
N VAL A 97 -4.53 2.88 -3.68
CA VAL A 97 -5.24 3.88 -2.90
C VAL A 97 -4.50 5.20 -2.99
N LEU A 98 -5.17 6.23 -3.47
CA LEU A 98 -4.57 7.53 -3.71
C LEU A 98 -5.04 8.52 -2.66
N ARG A 99 -4.15 9.40 -2.25
CA ARG A 99 -4.41 10.51 -1.36
C ARG A 99 -4.05 11.82 -2.06
N ASN A 100 -4.64 12.94 -1.66
CA ASN A 100 -4.16 14.25 -2.12
C ASN A 100 -2.61 14.27 -2.07
N PRO A 101 -1.92 14.52 -3.20
CA PRO A 101 -0.47 14.33 -3.27
C PRO A 101 0.32 15.26 -2.35
N ALA A 102 -0.18 16.48 -2.07
CA ALA A 102 0.44 17.41 -1.12
C ALA A 102 0.32 16.90 0.31
N GLU A 103 -0.88 16.49 0.73
CA GLU A 103 -1.11 15.90 2.05
C GLU A 103 -0.34 14.59 2.25
N ARG A 104 -0.26 13.78 1.20
CA ARG A 104 0.54 12.56 1.22
C ARG A 104 2.02 12.88 1.48
N ALA A 105 2.57 13.85 0.73
CA ALA A 105 3.95 14.26 0.87
C ALA A 105 4.22 14.86 2.26
N TYR A 106 3.35 15.72 2.74
CA TYR A 106 3.40 16.26 4.10
C TYR A 106 3.39 15.15 5.17
N SER A 107 2.44 14.20 5.06
CA SER A 107 2.39 13.04 5.96
C SER A 107 3.65 12.18 5.89
N HIS A 108 4.31 12.10 4.72
CA HIS A 108 5.56 11.37 4.56
C HIS A 108 6.72 12.08 5.28
N ILE A 109 6.80 13.38 5.13
CA ILE A 109 7.83 14.19 5.80
C ILE A 109 7.68 14.12 7.31
N LEU A 110 6.45 14.26 7.83
CA LEU A 110 6.20 14.15 9.27
C LEU A 110 6.55 12.77 9.84
N TRP A 111 6.26 11.71 9.09
CA TRP A 111 6.68 10.36 9.47
C TRP A 111 8.21 10.23 9.47
N ALA A 112 8.86 10.68 8.40
CA ALA A 112 10.32 10.66 8.30
C ALA A 112 11.00 11.48 9.39
N ARG A 113 10.39 12.62 9.77
CA ARG A 113 10.83 13.46 10.89
C ARG A 113 10.88 12.65 12.19
N GLY A 114 9.84 11.88 12.51
CA GLY A 114 9.80 11.05 13.72
C GLY A 114 10.77 9.87 13.71
N GLU A 115 11.13 9.35 12.53
CA GLU A 115 12.00 8.20 12.37
C GLU A 115 13.50 8.57 12.30
N TYR A 116 13.82 9.74 11.71
CA TYR A 116 15.21 10.07 11.34
C TYR A 116 15.78 11.31 12.01
N PHE A 117 14.99 12.04 12.81
CA PHE A 117 15.44 13.29 13.43
C PHE A 117 15.39 13.23 14.96
N THR A 118 16.38 13.84 15.59
CA THR A 118 16.39 14.02 17.05
C THR A 118 15.32 15.05 17.50
N PRO A 119 14.89 15.04 18.77
CA PRO A 119 13.96 16.03 19.29
C PRO A 119 14.39 17.49 19.05
N GLN A 120 15.69 17.79 19.09
CA GLN A 120 16.20 19.12 18.81
C GLN A 120 16.04 19.49 17.34
N GLN A 121 16.43 18.61 16.42
CA GLN A 121 16.22 18.83 14.98
C GLN A 121 14.74 18.95 14.61
N ILE A 122 13.86 18.35 15.41
CA ILE A 122 12.41 18.47 15.25
C ILE A 122 11.93 19.88 15.59
N LYS A 123 12.47 20.53 16.64
CA LYS A 123 12.10 21.89 17.04
C LYS A 123 12.51 22.92 15.99
N ASP A 124 13.64 22.68 15.32
CA ASP A 124 14.19 23.58 14.30
C ASP A 124 13.58 23.32 12.88
N PHE A 125 12.51 22.53 12.82
CA PHE A 125 11.89 22.08 11.56
C PHE A 125 10.89 23.12 11.06
N ASP A 126 11.39 24.15 10.42
CA ASP A 126 10.60 25.26 9.87
C ASP A 126 10.13 25.04 8.41
N SER A 127 9.45 26.05 7.86
CA SER A 127 8.95 26.04 6.49
C SER A 127 10.06 25.91 5.42
N VAL A 128 11.25 26.40 5.70
CA VAL A 128 12.39 26.34 4.79
C VAL A 128 12.93 24.90 4.72
N VAL A 129 12.98 24.22 5.86
CA VAL A 129 13.35 22.80 5.90
C VAL A 129 12.29 21.96 5.19
N LEU A 130 11.01 22.23 5.41
CA LEU A 130 9.90 21.57 4.70
C LEU A 130 10.02 21.69 3.19
N SER A 131 10.28 22.89 2.65
CA SER A 131 10.42 23.11 1.21
C SER A 131 11.53 22.25 0.59
N LYS A 132 12.69 22.19 1.25
CA LYS A 132 13.83 21.36 0.83
C LYS A 132 13.50 19.86 0.80
N PHE A 133 12.61 19.38 1.69
CA PHE A 133 12.14 18.00 1.64
C PHE A 133 11.22 17.73 0.46
N PHE A 134 10.34 18.68 0.11
CA PHE A 134 9.48 18.53 -1.06
C PHE A 134 10.26 18.46 -2.38
N GLU A 135 11.43 19.04 -2.45
CA GLU A 135 12.33 18.95 -3.62
C GLU A 135 12.94 17.56 -3.78
N LYS A 136 13.12 16.79 -2.70
CA LYS A 136 13.71 15.46 -2.76
C LYS A 136 12.77 14.48 -3.46
N GLU A 137 13.33 13.73 -4.40
CA GLU A 137 12.61 12.73 -5.18
C GLU A 137 11.89 11.69 -4.30
N THR A 138 12.50 11.31 -3.18
CA THR A 138 11.94 10.38 -2.20
C THR A 138 10.54 10.79 -1.72
N PHE A 139 10.29 12.09 -1.53
CA PHE A 139 8.99 12.59 -1.09
C PHE A 139 8.06 12.91 -2.26
N ARG A 140 8.59 13.29 -3.41
CA ARG A 140 7.83 13.67 -4.61
C ARG A 140 7.37 12.48 -5.42
N LYS A 141 8.29 11.55 -5.76
CA LYS A 141 8.05 10.40 -6.64
C LYS A 141 6.81 9.58 -6.25
N PRO A 142 6.55 9.26 -4.97
CA PRO A 142 5.35 8.51 -4.59
C PRO A 142 4.02 9.22 -4.88
N GLY A 143 4.02 10.53 -5.10
CA GLY A 143 2.84 11.34 -5.43
C GLY A 143 2.64 11.60 -6.92
N LEU A 144 3.56 11.20 -7.78
CA LEU A 144 3.45 11.32 -9.24
C LEU A 144 2.54 10.22 -9.80
N TYR A 145 1.27 10.26 -9.43
CA TYR A 145 0.31 9.17 -9.66
C TYR A 145 0.14 8.81 -11.11
N TYR A 146 0.05 9.79 -12.02
CA TYR A 146 -0.05 9.51 -13.46
C TYR A 146 1.11 8.64 -13.94
N GLN A 147 2.34 9.05 -13.66
CA GLN A 147 3.54 8.32 -14.09
C GLN A 147 3.62 6.92 -13.46
N ASN A 148 3.25 6.81 -12.18
CA ASN A 148 3.32 5.57 -11.44
C ASN A 148 2.22 4.59 -11.88
N LEU A 149 0.98 5.05 -12.05
CA LEU A 149 -0.15 4.23 -12.52
C LEU A 149 -0.01 3.83 -13.98
N LYS A 150 0.55 4.71 -14.82
CA LYS A 150 0.79 4.38 -16.24
C LYS A 150 1.57 3.08 -16.41
N LYS A 151 2.57 2.81 -15.55
CA LYS A 151 3.34 1.55 -15.56
C LYS A 151 2.45 0.32 -15.38
N TYR A 152 1.39 0.43 -14.59
CA TYR A 152 0.42 -0.66 -14.38
C TYR A 152 -0.59 -0.72 -15.51
N PHE A 153 -1.12 0.42 -15.98
CA PHE A 153 -2.06 0.43 -17.09
C PHE A 153 -1.47 -0.06 -18.42
N ASP A 154 -0.17 0.13 -18.63
CA ASP A 154 0.52 -0.36 -19.82
C ASP A 154 0.71 -1.90 -19.80
N LEU A 155 0.62 -2.54 -18.62
CA LEU A 155 0.95 -3.94 -18.44
C LEU A 155 -0.25 -4.83 -18.05
N PHE A 156 -1.25 -4.27 -17.38
CA PHE A 156 -2.39 -5.02 -16.87
C PHE A 156 -3.68 -4.58 -17.55
N ASP A 157 -4.57 -5.53 -17.76
CA ASP A 157 -5.94 -5.27 -18.16
C ASP A 157 -6.60 -4.26 -17.21
N ARG A 158 -7.33 -3.28 -17.76
CA ARG A 158 -8.02 -2.26 -16.95
C ARG A 158 -8.98 -2.87 -15.92
N ALA A 159 -9.61 -3.98 -16.26
CA ALA A 159 -10.50 -4.73 -15.37
C ALA A 159 -9.79 -5.33 -14.15
N LYS A 160 -8.46 -5.45 -14.19
CA LYS A 160 -7.63 -5.96 -13.08
C LYS A 160 -7.07 -4.85 -12.19
N ILE A 161 -7.36 -3.59 -12.48
CA ILE A 161 -6.85 -2.45 -11.73
C ILE A 161 -8.00 -1.69 -11.08
N GLN A 162 -7.97 -1.58 -9.73
CA GLN A 162 -8.89 -0.76 -8.95
C GLN A 162 -8.13 0.42 -8.34
N ILE A 163 -8.68 1.62 -8.53
CA ILE A 163 -8.19 2.84 -7.88
C ILE A 163 -9.25 3.27 -6.87
N LEU A 164 -8.83 3.48 -5.64
CA LEU A 164 -9.67 3.93 -4.52
C LEU A 164 -9.08 5.22 -3.93
N LEU A 165 -9.92 6.03 -3.29
CA LEU A 165 -9.49 7.28 -2.68
C LEU A 165 -9.34 7.14 -1.17
N TYR A 166 -8.28 7.73 -0.63
CA TYR A 166 -8.04 7.81 0.81
C TYR A 166 -9.17 8.51 1.55
N ASP A 167 -9.76 9.54 0.94
CA ASP A 167 -10.85 10.32 1.53
C ASP A 167 -12.10 9.46 1.79
N ASP A 168 -12.34 8.43 0.97
CA ASP A 168 -13.43 7.50 1.20
C ASP A 168 -13.18 6.60 2.41
N ILE A 169 -11.92 6.26 2.73
CA ILE A 169 -11.59 5.56 3.99
C ILE A 169 -11.94 6.45 5.20
N VAL A 170 -11.74 7.75 5.07
CA VAL A 170 -12.00 8.69 6.17
C VAL A 170 -13.49 8.95 6.34
N HIS A 171 -14.20 9.21 5.24
CA HIS A 171 -15.57 9.72 5.27
C HIS A 171 -16.65 8.68 4.96
N LYS A 172 -16.31 7.62 4.20
CA LYS A 172 -17.26 6.61 3.69
C LYS A 172 -16.68 5.20 3.83
N LYS A 173 -16.12 4.89 4.98
CA LYS A 173 -15.33 3.69 5.23
C LYS A 173 -16.02 2.39 4.81
N GLN A 174 -17.31 2.23 5.13
CA GLN A 174 -18.06 1.03 4.74
C GLN A 174 -18.18 0.90 3.22
N VAL A 175 -18.45 2.00 2.50
CA VAL A 175 -18.51 2.01 1.04
C VAL A 175 -17.17 1.64 0.44
N PHE A 176 -16.08 2.24 0.93
CA PHE A 176 -14.72 1.93 0.51
C PHE A 176 -14.42 0.44 0.62
N PHE A 177 -14.67 -0.16 1.77
CA PHE A 177 -14.39 -1.59 1.97
C PHE A 177 -15.33 -2.49 1.18
N LYS A 178 -16.58 -2.11 0.99
CA LYS A 178 -17.51 -2.85 0.13
C LYS A 178 -17.01 -2.90 -1.32
N GLU A 179 -16.58 -1.77 -1.89
CA GLU A 179 -15.99 -1.71 -3.23
C GLU A 179 -14.71 -2.54 -3.31
N LEU A 180 -13.84 -2.44 -2.32
CA LEU A 180 -12.60 -3.20 -2.26
C LEU A 180 -12.86 -4.72 -2.22
N LEU A 181 -13.77 -5.18 -1.36
CA LEU A 181 -14.12 -6.60 -1.25
C LEU A 181 -14.79 -7.13 -2.52
N THR A 182 -15.69 -6.34 -3.13
CA THR A 182 -16.31 -6.66 -4.42
C THR A 182 -15.25 -6.86 -5.49
N PHE A 183 -14.28 -5.96 -5.57
CA PHE A 183 -13.19 -6.07 -6.53
C PHE A 183 -12.29 -7.28 -6.25
N ILE A 184 -11.95 -7.54 -5.00
CA ILE A 184 -11.19 -8.74 -4.61
C ILE A 184 -11.94 -10.02 -4.98
N GLY A 185 -13.27 -10.03 -4.86
CA GLY A 185 -14.14 -11.16 -5.18
C GLY A 185 -14.46 -12.04 -3.97
N VAL A 186 -14.62 -11.41 -2.81
CA VAL A 186 -15.08 -12.03 -1.57
C VAL A 186 -16.38 -11.39 -1.11
N ASP A 187 -16.99 -11.90 -0.03
CA ASP A 187 -18.24 -11.34 0.51
C ASP A 187 -18.08 -9.85 0.85
N SER A 188 -18.77 -9.00 0.09
CA SER A 188 -18.72 -7.55 0.24
C SER A 188 -19.65 -7.00 1.34
N ASN A 189 -20.47 -7.84 1.95
CA ASN A 189 -21.35 -7.48 3.07
C ASN A 189 -20.71 -7.78 4.43
N PHE A 190 -19.45 -8.22 4.44
CA PHE A 190 -18.71 -8.46 5.69
C PHE A 190 -18.63 -7.18 6.54
N GLU A 191 -19.00 -7.29 7.80
CA GLU A 191 -18.98 -6.19 8.77
C GLU A 191 -17.64 -6.13 9.49
N PHE A 192 -16.88 -5.05 9.25
CA PHE A 192 -15.61 -4.81 9.92
C PHE A 192 -15.80 -4.17 11.28
N ASP A 193 -14.99 -4.56 12.26
CA ASP A 193 -14.81 -3.77 13.49
C ASP A 193 -13.90 -2.56 13.20
N PHE A 194 -14.50 -1.38 13.06
CA PHE A 194 -13.80 -0.12 12.83
C PHE A 194 -13.43 0.64 14.12
N LYS A 195 -13.68 0.08 15.31
CA LYS A 195 -13.36 0.73 16.60
C LYS A 195 -11.87 0.92 16.78
N GLN A 196 -11.05 -0.02 16.28
CA GLN A 196 -9.61 0.05 16.37
C GLN A 196 -9.05 0.96 15.26
N ARG A 197 -8.49 2.10 15.65
CA ARG A 197 -7.77 3.00 14.72
C ARG A 197 -6.32 2.57 14.63
N TYR A 198 -5.89 2.17 13.43
CA TYR A 198 -4.51 1.83 13.13
C TYR A 198 -3.77 3.07 12.62
N HIS A 199 -2.63 3.39 13.24
CA HIS A 199 -1.84 4.60 12.99
C HIS A 199 -2.64 5.92 13.13
N LYS A 200 -2.80 6.35 14.37
CA LYS A 200 -2.92 7.78 14.64
C LYS A 200 -1.56 8.38 14.25
N GLY A 201 -1.51 9.22 13.23
CA GLY A 201 -0.33 10.05 13.02
C GLY A 201 -0.01 10.72 14.36
N ASN A 202 1.23 10.66 14.80
CA ASN A 202 1.69 11.34 16.03
C ASN A 202 1.73 12.87 15.80
N LEU A 203 0.60 13.44 15.39
CA LEU A 203 0.36 14.86 15.44
C LEU A 203 -0.29 15.14 16.82
N LYS A 204 0.52 15.20 17.86
CA LYS A 204 0.28 16.18 18.90
C LYS A 204 0.79 17.51 18.31
N ILE A 205 -0.08 18.23 17.67
CA ILE A 205 0.02 19.68 17.57
C ILE A 205 -0.40 20.10 19.00
N ASP A 206 0.56 20.34 19.87
CA ASP A 206 0.30 21.05 21.10
C ASP A 206 -0.07 22.47 20.65
N ASP A 207 -1.30 22.90 20.98
CA ASP A 207 -1.84 24.24 20.79
C ASP A 207 -0.96 25.31 21.50
#